data_c8062e16eacf2be681ccb259d59366f6
#
_entry.id   c8062e16eacf2be681ccb259d59366f6
#
_cell.length_a   1.000
_cell.length_b   1.000
_cell.length_c   1.000
_cell.angle_alpha   90.00
_cell.angle_beta   90.00
_cell.angle_gamma   90.00
#
_symmetry.space_group_name_H-M   'P 1'
#
loop_
_entity.id
_entity.type
_entity.pdbx_description
1 polymer ?
#
loop_
_entity_poly.entity_id
_entity_poly.type
_entity_poly.pdbx_seq_one_letter_code
_entity_poly.pdbx_strand_id
1 'polypeptide(L)'
;MKFKVIIKIYTFLFLIFAPISSLFADSHVNSCTITNGVFTAAEVIADGQGEYCASAPESYEVIVYEMYLCTEAPTAPTTSSSMGLDNCFKNWESSSGATLAIQQNQTIDVPGTMSRPPNGTYTHGVMLIDNTFGITMAMQFDSAMGGQDGTTGVYCASVAGSGTMGSSGTIPTASSTCGSSAITPGKFVETLTSFDSENFLGGVTADNLNGTSASISGYLVDSSGNLAVNDANVDKLIGSLVFADAVNFTEATTTLTMLFNVGEGMSIYDDGSDQITFGSGPFQAIITTD
;
A
#
# COMPACT_ATOMS: atom_id res chain seq x y z
N MET A 1 -25.10 -5.42 -13.65
CA MET A 1 -24.47 -4.44 -12.76
C MET A 1 -23.36 -3.76 -13.51
N LYS A 2 -23.25 -2.44 -13.46
CA LYS A 2 -22.11 -1.71 -14.06
C LYS A 2 -21.03 -1.55 -13.01
N PHE A 3 -19.79 -1.82 -13.36
CA PHE A 3 -18.63 -1.62 -12.50
C PHE A 3 -17.88 -0.38 -12.97
N LYS A 4 -17.55 0.47 -12.04
CA LYS A 4 -16.77 1.67 -12.32
C LYS A 4 -15.68 1.80 -11.27
N VAL A 5 -14.42 1.73 -11.69
CA VAL A 5 -13.29 2.06 -10.83
C VAL A 5 -12.97 3.53 -11.02
N ILE A 6 -13.00 4.29 -9.94
CA ILE A 6 -12.63 5.71 -9.93
C ILE A 6 -11.50 5.86 -8.92
N ILE A 7 -10.38 6.40 -9.37
CA ILE A 7 -9.21 6.64 -8.51
C ILE A 7 -9.20 8.12 -8.15
N LYS A 8 -9.23 8.40 -6.84
CA LYS A 8 -9.04 9.76 -6.31
C LYS A 8 -7.94 9.74 -5.27
N ILE A 9 -7.01 10.65 -5.38
CA ILE A 9 -6.10 11.01 -4.30
C ILE A 9 -6.63 12.31 -3.72
N TYR A 10 -6.93 12.31 -2.42
CA TYR A 10 -7.33 13.51 -1.70
C TYR A 10 -6.09 14.14 -1.07
N THR A 11 -5.77 15.36 -1.50
CA THR A 11 -4.85 16.22 -0.75
C THR A 11 -5.65 16.84 0.40
N PHE A 12 -5.46 16.34 1.63
CA PHE A 12 -6.14 16.87 2.81
C PHE A 12 -5.37 18.05 3.39
N LEU A 13 -6.07 19.16 3.58
CA LEU A 13 -5.57 20.34 4.29
C LEU A 13 -5.72 20.09 5.80
N PHE A 14 -4.61 19.89 6.53
CA PHE A 14 -4.59 19.59 7.96
C PHE A 14 -4.88 20.83 8.81
N LEU A 15 -5.84 20.70 9.74
CA LEU A 15 -5.98 21.54 10.92
C LEU A 15 -5.36 20.81 12.11
N ILE A 16 -4.41 21.49 12.75
CA ILE A 16 -3.57 20.97 13.83
C ILE A 16 -4.39 20.80 15.11
N PHE A 17 -4.45 19.58 15.68
CA PHE A 17 -4.73 19.33 17.10
C PHE A 17 -3.59 18.51 17.69
N ALA A 18 -3.07 18.98 18.84
CA ALA A 18 -1.95 18.38 19.53
C ALA A 18 -2.30 17.03 20.20
N PRO A 19 -1.36 16.07 20.30
CA PRO A 19 -1.61 14.72 20.77
C PRO A 19 -1.45 14.56 22.28
N ILE A 20 -2.25 13.65 22.83
CA ILE A 20 -2.02 13.04 24.15
C ILE A 20 -1.41 11.66 23.89
N SER A 21 -0.18 11.47 24.35
CA SER A 21 0.62 10.26 24.18
C SER A 21 0.04 9.08 24.96
N SER A 22 -0.25 7.96 24.28
CA SER A 22 -0.41 6.64 24.88
C SER A 22 0.61 5.68 24.25
N LEU A 23 1.44 5.09 25.12
CA LEU A 23 2.47 4.10 24.83
C LEU A 23 1.83 2.75 24.44
N PHE A 24 1.52 2.58 23.16
CA PHE A 24 1.39 1.27 22.52
C PHE A 24 2.13 1.38 21.19
N ALA A 25 2.79 0.31 20.76
CA ALA A 25 3.41 0.23 19.43
C ALA A 25 2.33 0.53 18.40
N ASP A 26 2.28 1.78 17.99
CA ASP A 26 1.26 2.30 17.08
C ASP A 26 1.78 2.04 15.67
N SER A 27 1.12 1.16 14.94
CA SER A 27 1.33 0.93 13.52
C SER A 27 0.79 2.10 12.68
N HIS A 28 1.00 3.32 13.15
CA HIS A 28 0.55 4.54 12.48
C HIS A 28 1.50 4.84 11.34
N VAL A 29 0.98 4.86 10.13
CA VAL A 29 1.72 5.36 8.97
C VAL A 29 1.74 6.88 9.07
N ASN A 30 2.91 7.45 9.37
CA ASN A 30 3.07 8.91 9.40
C ASN A 30 3.14 9.44 7.97
N SER A 31 2.22 10.32 7.60
CA SER A 31 2.32 11.03 6.32
C SER A 31 3.50 12.00 6.34
N CYS A 32 4.26 12.07 5.24
CA CYS A 32 5.35 13.03 5.10
C CYS A 32 4.82 14.47 5.18
N THR A 33 5.53 15.34 5.90
CA THR A 33 5.24 16.78 5.91
C THR A 33 5.68 17.41 4.59
N ILE A 34 4.71 17.97 3.87
CA ILE A 34 4.93 18.63 2.58
C ILE A 34 4.48 20.09 2.67
N THR A 35 5.39 21.03 2.53
CA THR A 35 5.09 22.46 2.53
C THR A 35 5.33 23.05 1.14
N ASN A 36 4.29 23.54 0.48
CA ASN A 36 4.37 24.09 -0.89
C ASN A 36 4.98 23.12 -1.91
N GLY A 37 4.74 21.82 -1.77
CA GLY A 37 5.29 20.77 -2.64
C GLY A 37 6.71 20.34 -2.30
N VAL A 38 7.28 20.82 -1.18
CA VAL A 38 8.62 20.47 -0.71
C VAL A 38 8.51 19.58 0.53
N PHE A 39 9.20 18.45 0.53
CA PHE A 39 9.24 17.47 1.62
C PHE A 39 10.24 17.91 2.68
N THR A 40 9.93 17.61 3.95
CA THR A 40 10.82 17.87 5.08
C THR A 40 11.84 16.75 5.21
N ALA A 41 13.09 17.01 4.89
CA ALA A 41 14.17 16.01 4.92
C ALA A 41 14.41 15.44 6.31
N ALA A 42 14.30 16.26 7.36
CA ALA A 42 14.52 15.84 8.75
C ALA A 42 13.56 14.74 9.24
N GLU A 43 12.41 14.55 8.59
CA GLU A 43 11.47 13.47 8.92
C GLU A 43 11.91 12.11 8.38
N VAL A 44 12.81 12.11 7.38
CA VAL A 44 13.31 10.89 6.74
C VAL A 44 14.66 10.49 7.31
N ILE A 45 15.48 11.46 7.75
CA ILE A 45 16.86 11.25 8.24
C ILE A 45 16.94 11.29 9.77
N ALA A 46 15.87 11.17 10.52
CA ALA A 46 15.91 11.29 11.96
C ALA A 46 16.68 10.15 12.62
N ASP A 47 17.95 10.44 12.97
CA ASP A 47 18.79 9.74 13.97
C ASP A 47 18.90 8.21 13.89
N GLY A 48 18.98 7.61 12.70
CA GLY A 48 19.48 6.24 12.53
C GLY A 48 18.58 5.11 13.07
N GLN A 49 17.28 5.35 13.20
CA GLN A 49 16.31 4.39 13.74
C GLN A 49 15.20 3.98 12.76
N GLY A 50 15.42 4.14 11.44
CA GLY A 50 14.43 3.66 10.47
C GLY A 50 13.10 4.42 10.54
N GLU A 51 13.13 5.70 10.89
CA GLU A 51 11.96 6.55 10.74
C GLU A 51 11.60 6.64 9.26
N TYR A 52 10.34 6.49 8.97
CA TYR A 52 9.82 6.61 7.61
C TYR A 52 8.59 7.48 7.61
N CYS A 53 8.35 8.12 6.48
CA CYS A 53 7.05 8.73 6.22
C CYS A 53 6.45 8.18 4.93
N ALA A 54 5.14 8.24 4.84
CA ALA A 54 4.40 7.77 3.67
C ALA A 54 3.90 8.94 2.83
N SER A 55 3.83 8.73 1.53
CA SER A 55 3.30 9.70 0.57
C SER A 55 2.61 9.01 -0.60
N ALA A 56 1.84 9.80 -1.35
CA ALA A 56 1.26 9.35 -2.61
C ALA A 56 2.33 9.32 -3.70
N PRO A 57 2.59 8.17 -4.36
CA PRO A 57 3.43 8.14 -5.53
C PRO A 57 2.73 8.79 -6.75
N GLU A 58 3.49 9.22 -7.76
CA GLU A 58 2.93 9.67 -9.04
C GLU A 58 2.22 8.53 -9.78
N SER A 59 2.76 7.30 -9.66
CA SER A 59 2.14 6.08 -10.14
C SER A 59 2.42 4.93 -9.19
N TYR A 60 1.37 4.16 -8.91
CA TYR A 60 1.41 2.94 -8.11
C TYR A 60 0.87 1.78 -8.93
N GLU A 61 1.62 0.70 -9.04
CA GLU A 61 1.21 -0.48 -9.81
C GLU A 61 1.12 -1.71 -8.91
N VAL A 62 0.00 -2.41 -8.99
CA VAL A 62 -0.23 -3.67 -8.26
C VAL A 62 -0.98 -4.65 -9.16
N ILE A 63 -0.74 -5.95 -9.01
CA ILE A 63 -1.46 -7.00 -9.71
C ILE A 63 -2.47 -7.63 -8.75
N VAL A 64 -3.75 -7.59 -9.10
CA VAL A 64 -4.86 -8.12 -8.30
C VAL A 64 -5.40 -9.39 -8.92
N TYR A 65 -5.62 -10.43 -8.12
CA TYR A 65 -6.17 -11.72 -8.55
C TYR A 65 -7.61 -11.89 -8.12
N GLU A 66 -7.93 -11.56 -6.87
CA GLU A 66 -9.25 -11.77 -6.29
C GLU A 66 -9.63 -10.65 -5.33
N MET A 67 -10.93 -10.34 -5.28
CA MET A 67 -11.50 -9.41 -4.30
C MET A 67 -12.75 -10.01 -3.70
N TYR A 68 -12.91 -9.80 -2.40
CA TYR A 68 -14.04 -10.30 -1.63
C TYR A 68 -14.65 -9.19 -0.79
N LEU A 69 -15.96 -9.29 -0.58
CA LEU A 69 -16.71 -8.51 0.40
C LEU A 69 -17.17 -9.44 1.52
N CYS A 70 -16.90 -9.08 2.76
CA CYS A 70 -17.17 -9.91 3.92
C CYS A 70 -18.14 -9.20 4.88
N THR A 71 -19.12 -9.94 5.39
CA THR A 71 -20.08 -9.44 6.38
C THR A 71 -19.48 -9.36 7.78
N GLU A 72 -18.44 -10.14 8.04
CA GLU A 72 -17.69 -10.21 9.30
C GLU A 72 -16.18 -10.26 9.00
N ALA A 73 -15.36 -10.06 10.01
CA ALA A 73 -13.91 -10.16 9.88
C ALA A 73 -13.48 -11.55 9.39
N PRO A 74 -12.66 -11.64 8.33
CA PRO A 74 -12.09 -12.92 7.91
C PRO A 74 -11.10 -13.43 8.98
N THR A 75 -10.95 -14.76 9.06
CA THR A 75 -9.93 -15.34 9.94
C THR A 75 -8.56 -15.26 9.29
N ALA A 76 -7.58 -14.69 9.99
CA ALA A 76 -6.21 -14.57 9.50
C ALA A 76 -5.61 -15.94 9.11
N PRO A 77 -4.74 -15.98 8.07
CA PRO A 77 -4.06 -17.21 7.70
C PRO A 77 -3.06 -17.62 8.77
N THR A 78 -2.76 -18.91 8.82
CA THR A 78 -1.71 -19.49 9.66
C THR A 78 -0.72 -20.26 8.76
N THR A 79 0.36 -20.75 9.32
CA THR A 79 1.33 -21.61 8.59
C THR A 79 0.74 -22.95 8.12
N SER A 80 -0.49 -23.27 8.50
CA SER A 80 -1.18 -24.54 8.17
C SER A 80 -2.59 -24.35 7.62
N SER A 81 -3.07 -23.12 7.51
CA SER A 81 -4.37 -22.80 6.97
C SER A 81 -4.36 -21.48 6.22
N SER A 82 -5.03 -21.43 5.09
CA SER A 82 -5.31 -20.19 4.36
C SER A 82 -6.28 -19.28 5.12
N MET A 83 -6.42 -18.03 4.66
CA MET A 83 -7.41 -17.10 5.21
C MET A 83 -8.82 -17.68 5.17
N GLY A 84 -9.53 -17.60 6.30
CA GLY A 84 -10.91 -18.08 6.40
C GLY A 84 -11.87 -17.08 5.77
N LEU A 85 -12.56 -17.50 4.70
CA LEU A 85 -13.45 -16.67 3.88
C LEU A 85 -14.93 -17.07 3.99
N ASP A 86 -15.33 -17.79 5.05
CA ASP A 86 -16.68 -18.34 5.20
C ASP A 86 -17.79 -17.28 5.16
N ASN A 87 -17.50 -16.07 5.65
CA ASN A 87 -18.42 -14.92 5.66
C ASN A 87 -18.14 -13.93 4.52
N CYS A 88 -17.42 -14.35 3.48
CA CYS A 88 -17.01 -13.53 2.37
C CYS A 88 -17.63 -14.00 1.05
N PHE A 89 -17.93 -13.05 0.19
CA PHE A 89 -18.40 -13.30 -1.16
C PHE A 89 -17.35 -12.79 -2.16
N LYS A 90 -16.86 -13.67 -3.05
CA LYS A 90 -15.94 -13.25 -4.14
C LYS A 90 -16.73 -12.41 -5.14
N ASN A 91 -16.46 -11.12 -5.14
CA ASN A 91 -17.15 -10.17 -6.02
C ASN A 91 -16.39 -9.87 -7.31
N TRP A 92 -15.09 -10.18 -7.36
CA TRP A 92 -14.28 -10.02 -8.55
C TRP A 92 -13.11 -11.02 -8.59
N GLU A 93 -12.73 -11.47 -9.81
CA GLU A 93 -11.55 -12.30 -10.01
C GLU A 93 -10.92 -12.12 -11.41
N SER A 94 -9.61 -12.34 -11.47
CA SER A 94 -8.81 -12.47 -12.71
C SER A 94 -7.80 -13.59 -12.53
N SER A 95 -7.95 -14.68 -13.27
CA SER A 95 -7.09 -15.87 -13.13
C SER A 95 -5.62 -15.62 -13.51
N SER A 96 -5.36 -14.66 -14.40
CA SER A 96 -4.00 -14.26 -14.79
C SER A 96 -3.47 -13.05 -14.01
N GLY A 97 -4.27 -12.51 -13.09
CA GLY A 97 -4.01 -11.22 -12.47
C GLY A 97 -4.40 -10.04 -13.37
N ALA A 98 -4.86 -8.96 -12.79
CA ALA A 98 -5.11 -7.70 -13.47
C ALA A 98 -4.16 -6.65 -12.93
N THR A 99 -3.32 -6.11 -13.81
CA THR A 99 -2.41 -5.01 -13.45
C THR A 99 -3.19 -3.73 -13.33
N LEU A 100 -3.17 -3.14 -12.14
CA LEU A 100 -3.72 -1.82 -11.85
C LEU A 100 -2.58 -0.82 -11.81
N ALA A 101 -2.46 0.02 -12.85
CA ALA A 101 -1.54 1.15 -12.85
C ALA A 101 -2.29 2.39 -12.35
N ILE A 102 -2.19 2.65 -11.06
CA ILE A 102 -2.94 3.68 -10.35
C ILE A 102 -2.20 5.01 -10.49
N GLN A 103 -2.84 5.99 -11.12
CA GLN A 103 -2.34 7.37 -11.23
C GLN A 103 -3.40 8.33 -10.69
N GLN A 104 -2.98 9.51 -10.29
CA GLN A 104 -3.90 10.54 -9.77
C GLN A 104 -5.02 10.85 -10.77
N ASN A 105 -6.27 10.85 -10.27
CA ASN A 105 -7.47 11.25 -11.03
C ASN A 105 -7.76 10.41 -12.30
N GLN A 106 -7.22 9.23 -12.43
CA GLN A 106 -7.53 8.32 -13.53
C GLN A 106 -8.67 7.36 -13.17
N THR A 107 -9.44 7.00 -14.18
CA THR A 107 -10.36 5.85 -14.14
C THR A 107 -9.73 4.73 -14.95
N ILE A 108 -9.60 3.56 -14.35
CA ILE A 108 -9.08 2.37 -15.04
C ILE A 108 -10.18 1.33 -15.15
N ASP A 109 -10.20 0.65 -16.29
CA ASP A 109 -10.98 -0.57 -16.46
C ASP A 109 -10.17 -1.73 -15.87
N VAL A 110 -10.77 -2.47 -14.94
CA VAL A 110 -10.13 -3.63 -14.33
C VAL A 110 -10.61 -4.89 -15.04
N PRO A 111 -9.76 -5.52 -15.87
CA PRO A 111 -10.15 -6.72 -16.60
C PRO A 111 -10.33 -7.89 -15.62
N GLY A 112 -11.47 -8.56 -15.69
CA GLY A 112 -11.80 -9.69 -14.83
C GLY A 112 -13.28 -10.03 -14.84
N THR A 113 -13.64 -11.01 -14.06
CA THR A 113 -15.03 -11.46 -13.90
C THR A 113 -15.61 -10.88 -12.63
N MET A 114 -16.72 -10.17 -12.76
CA MET A 114 -17.42 -9.60 -11.61
C MET A 114 -18.67 -10.39 -11.30
N SER A 115 -18.90 -10.62 -10.01
CA SER A 115 -20.13 -11.20 -9.46
C SER A 115 -20.80 -10.21 -8.50
N ARG A 116 -22.14 -10.12 -8.58
CA ARG A 116 -22.90 -9.28 -7.66
C ARG A 116 -23.02 -9.99 -6.31
N PRO A 117 -22.60 -9.34 -5.20
CA PRO A 117 -22.82 -9.91 -3.87
C PRO A 117 -24.32 -10.05 -3.55
N PRO A 118 -24.70 -10.98 -2.67
CA PRO A 118 -26.04 -11.02 -2.06
C PRO A 118 -26.40 -9.67 -1.41
N ASN A 119 -27.70 -9.41 -1.24
CA ASN A 119 -28.14 -8.26 -0.45
C ASN A 119 -27.65 -8.43 0.99
N GLY A 120 -27.12 -7.36 1.56
CA GLY A 120 -26.54 -7.38 2.90
C GLY A 120 -25.61 -6.20 3.16
N THR A 121 -25.07 -6.18 4.37
CA THR A 121 -24.11 -5.17 4.84
C THR A 121 -22.73 -5.82 4.95
N TYR A 122 -21.76 -5.23 4.31
CA TYR A 122 -20.37 -5.70 4.27
C TYR A 122 -19.48 -4.69 4.98
N THR A 123 -18.75 -5.15 5.97
CA THR A 123 -17.90 -4.32 6.83
C THR A 123 -16.42 -4.51 6.54
N HIS A 124 -16.08 -5.60 5.82
CA HIS A 124 -14.70 -5.96 5.50
C HIS A 124 -14.54 -6.29 4.02
N GLY A 125 -13.31 -6.19 3.55
CA GLY A 125 -12.89 -6.65 2.23
C GLY A 125 -11.65 -7.54 2.34
N VAL A 126 -11.45 -8.40 1.34
CA VAL A 126 -10.22 -9.15 1.18
C VAL A 126 -9.73 -8.99 -0.25
N MET A 127 -8.42 -8.80 -0.42
CA MET A 127 -7.76 -8.76 -1.72
C MET A 127 -6.60 -9.75 -1.74
N LEU A 128 -6.56 -10.59 -2.76
CA LEU A 128 -5.38 -11.39 -3.10
C LEU A 128 -4.64 -10.67 -4.21
N ILE A 129 -3.41 -10.27 -3.95
CA ILE A 129 -2.56 -9.50 -4.86
C ILE A 129 -1.19 -10.16 -5.03
N ASP A 130 -0.48 -9.74 -6.05
CA ASP A 130 0.94 -10.08 -6.17
C ASP A 130 1.73 -9.45 -5.03
N ASN A 131 2.89 -10.03 -4.71
CA ASN A 131 3.82 -9.42 -3.75
C ASN A 131 4.80 -8.45 -4.42
N THR A 132 4.50 -8.02 -5.64
CA THR A 132 5.28 -7.03 -6.40
C THR A 132 4.51 -5.72 -6.57
N PHE A 133 5.21 -4.61 -6.39
CA PHE A 133 4.67 -3.26 -6.47
C PHE A 133 5.54 -2.38 -7.35
N GLY A 134 4.93 -1.68 -8.31
CA GLY A 134 5.62 -0.69 -9.13
C GLY A 134 5.41 0.71 -8.57
N ILE A 135 6.48 1.44 -8.32
CA ILE A 135 6.45 2.80 -7.75
C ILE A 135 7.16 3.76 -8.70
N THR A 136 6.54 4.90 -8.96
CA THR A 136 7.17 6.01 -9.69
C THR A 136 6.91 7.31 -8.93
N MET A 137 7.99 8.02 -8.58
CA MET A 137 7.89 9.27 -7.83
C MET A 137 9.08 10.18 -8.09
N ALA A 138 8.83 11.49 -8.21
CA ALA A 138 9.83 12.53 -8.11
C ALA A 138 9.42 13.53 -7.02
N MET A 139 10.38 14.00 -6.24
CA MET A 139 10.14 14.89 -5.12
C MET A 139 11.27 15.91 -4.94
N GLN A 140 10.95 16.99 -4.25
CA GLN A 140 11.94 17.99 -3.82
C GLN A 140 11.94 18.02 -2.30
N PHE A 141 13.13 17.98 -1.69
CA PHE A 141 13.34 18.16 -0.27
C PHE A 141 13.79 19.57 0.06
N ASP A 142 13.59 19.99 1.31
CA ASP A 142 14.04 21.29 1.84
C ASP A 142 15.55 21.34 2.08
N SER A 143 16.23 20.19 2.15
CA SER A 143 17.68 20.07 2.23
C SER A 143 18.18 18.90 1.36
N ALA A 144 19.49 18.83 1.13
CA ALA A 144 20.07 17.81 0.27
C ALA A 144 20.00 16.43 0.93
N MET A 145 19.56 15.44 0.13
CA MET A 145 19.43 14.03 0.48
C MET A 145 20.42 13.19 -0.33
N GLY A 146 20.83 12.05 0.20
CA GLY A 146 21.53 11.02 -0.55
C GLY A 146 20.56 10.11 -1.30
N GLY A 147 20.87 9.77 -2.54
CA GLY A 147 20.24 8.67 -3.26
C GLY A 147 20.97 7.36 -3.00
N GLN A 148 20.28 6.21 -3.03
CA GLN A 148 20.91 4.90 -2.86
C GLN A 148 21.98 4.58 -3.93
N ASP A 149 21.96 5.25 -5.08
CA ASP A 149 22.99 5.16 -6.11
C ASP A 149 24.25 6.00 -5.81
N GLY A 150 24.34 6.62 -4.63
CA GLY A 150 25.46 7.45 -4.18
C GLY A 150 25.43 8.90 -4.69
N THR A 151 24.37 9.31 -5.34
CA THR A 151 24.13 10.70 -5.74
C THR A 151 23.65 11.56 -4.59
N THR A 152 23.69 12.90 -4.71
CA THR A 152 23.23 13.80 -3.65
C THR A 152 22.57 15.04 -4.23
N GLY A 153 21.47 15.50 -3.61
CA GLY A 153 20.80 16.75 -4.00
C GLY A 153 19.43 16.90 -3.37
N VAL A 154 18.78 18.03 -3.64
CA VAL A 154 17.44 18.33 -3.12
C VAL A 154 16.31 17.72 -3.96
N TYR A 155 16.58 17.33 -5.20
CA TYR A 155 15.62 16.66 -6.06
C TYR A 155 15.93 15.18 -6.09
N CYS A 156 14.99 14.36 -5.63
CA CYS A 156 15.16 12.92 -5.60
C CYS A 156 14.04 12.24 -6.41
N ALA A 157 14.34 11.11 -7.02
CA ALA A 157 13.39 10.38 -7.82
C ALA A 157 13.63 8.87 -7.73
N SER A 158 12.58 8.09 -7.95
CA SER A 158 12.70 6.65 -8.15
C SER A 158 13.48 6.35 -9.44
N VAL A 159 14.26 5.27 -9.42
CA VAL A 159 15.03 4.80 -10.59
C VAL A 159 14.34 3.60 -11.24
N ALA A 160 14.50 3.45 -12.55
CA ALA A 160 14.03 2.27 -13.24
C ALA A 160 14.85 1.05 -12.80
N GLY A 161 14.19 0.05 -12.23
CA GLY A 161 14.84 -1.13 -11.71
C GLY A 161 13.90 -2.04 -10.93
N SER A 162 14.47 -3.01 -10.25
CA SER A 162 13.73 -3.86 -9.33
C SER A 162 14.61 -4.31 -8.17
N GLY A 163 14.00 -4.52 -7.01
CA GLY A 163 14.66 -5.03 -5.82
C GLY A 163 13.71 -5.82 -4.94
N THR A 164 14.27 -6.60 -4.03
CA THR A 164 13.49 -7.41 -3.10
C THR A 164 13.68 -6.88 -1.69
N MET A 165 12.58 -6.55 -1.03
CA MET A 165 12.51 -6.32 0.41
C MET A 165 12.35 -7.67 1.09
N GLY A 166 13.45 -8.17 1.64
CA GLY A 166 13.48 -9.44 2.37
C GLY A 166 13.61 -9.25 3.87
N SER A 167 13.82 -10.35 4.57
CA SER A 167 14.01 -10.39 6.04
C SER A 167 15.23 -9.61 6.55
N SER A 168 16.11 -9.15 5.66
CA SER A 168 17.21 -8.22 6.00
C SER A 168 16.71 -6.79 6.31
N GLY A 169 15.46 -6.45 5.97
CA GLY A 169 14.89 -5.11 6.15
C GLY A 169 15.42 -4.06 5.17
N THR A 170 16.18 -4.46 4.15
CA THR A 170 16.76 -3.55 3.16
C THR A 170 16.49 -4.02 1.74
N ILE A 171 16.37 -3.08 0.82
CA ILE A 171 16.36 -3.35 -0.62
C ILE A 171 17.80 -3.14 -1.13
N PRO A 172 18.52 -4.20 -1.54
CA PRO A 172 19.95 -4.08 -1.91
C PRO A 172 20.16 -3.38 -3.25
N THR A 173 19.12 -3.22 -4.06
CA THR A 173 19.18 -2.52 -5.35
C THR A 173 18.73 -1.09 -5.15
N ALA A 174 19.50 -0.12 -5.64
CA ALA A 174 19.14 1.28 -5.52
C ALA A 174 17.75 1.57 -6.09
N SER A 175 16.86 2.07 -5.24
CA SER A 175 15.50 2.49 -5.59
C SER A 175 15.41 3.98 -5.87
N SER A 176 16.42 4.76 -5.50
CA SER A 176 16.44 6.22 -5.58
C SER A 176 17.71 6.80 -6.15
N THR A 177 17.59 7.99 -6.72
CA THR A 177 18.68 8.89 -7.15
C THR A 177 18.35 10.31 -6.73
N CYS A 178 19.35 11.14 -6.41
CA CYS A 178 19.17 12.53 -6.03
C CYS A 178 20.08 13.47 -6.85
N GLY A 179 19.69 14.74 -7.02
CA GLY A 179 20.45 15.70 -7.80
C GLY A 179 20.11 17.15 -7.48
N SER A 180 20.87 18.08 -8.09
CA SER A 180 20.68 19.53 -7.90
C SER A 180 19.55 20.13 -8.75
N SER A 181 18.96 19.37 -9.65
CA SER A 181 17.84 19.76 -10.51
C SER A 181 16.80 18.64 -10.60
N ALA A 182 15.57 18.98 -11.00
CA ALA A 182 14.48 18.02 -11.16
C ALA A 182 14.89 16.83 -12.03
N ILE A 183 14.54 15.64 -11.58
CA ILE A 183 14.86 14.35 -12.19
C ILE A 183 13.57 13.71 -12.70
N THR A 184 13.62 13.15 -13.91
CA THR A 184 12.50 12.35 -14.43
C THR A 184 12.52 10.97 -13.73
N PRO A 185 11.45 10.58 -13.03
CA PRO A 185 11.43 9.32 -12.30
C PRO A 185 11.34 8.12 -13.24
N GLY A 186 11.96 7.01 -12.83
CA GLY A 186 11.79 5.69 -13.42
C GLY A 186 10.92 4.80 -12.54
N LYS A 187 10.23 3.81 -13.13
CA LYS A 187 9.47 2.83 -12.34
C LYS A 187 10.43 1.87 -11.64
N PHE A 188 10.41 1.89 -10.30
CA PHE A 188 11.04 0.87 -9.47
C PHE A 188 10.03 -0.21 -9.13
N VAL A 189 10.39 -1.48 -9.28
CA VAL A 189 9.55 -2.63 -8.93
C VAL A 189 10.09 -3.28 -7.68
N GLU A 190 9.38 -3.13 -6.58
CA GLU A 190 9.66 -3.84 -5.33
C GLU A 190 9.01 -5.21 -5.33
N THR A 191 9.74 -6.24 -4.92
CA THR A 191 9.20 -7.55 -4.54
C THR A 191 9.24 -7.67 -3.02
N LEU A 192 8.09 -7.80 -2.39
CA LEU A 192 7.96 -7.86 -0.95
C LEU A 192 7.95 -9.33 -0.50
N THR A 193 9.00 -9.76 0.21
CA THR A 193 9.07 -11.10 0.82
C THR A 193 9.15 -11.04 2.35
N SER A 194 9.27 -9.82 2.91
CA SER A 194 9.14 -9.51 4.32
C SER A 194 8.59 -8.10 4.46
N PHE A 195 7.89 -7.79 5.54
CA PHE A 195 7.40 -6.44 5.79
C PHE A 195 8.45 -5.56 6.48
N ASP A 196 9.45 -6.17 7.12
CA ASP A 196 10.49 -5.49 7.89
C ASP A 196 11.61 -6.50 8.22
N SER A 197 12.64 -6.08 8.94
CA SER A 197 13.77 -6.90 9.39
C SER A 197 13.42 -7.98 10.42
N GLU A 198 12.21 -7.99 10.96
CA GLU A 198 11.78 -8.95 11.96
C GLU A 198 11.06 -10.16 11.34
N ASN A 199 11.13 -11.32 11.99
CA ASN A 199 10.53 -12.58 11.53
C ASN A 199 9.00 -12.48 11.48
N PHE A 200 8.45 -12.23 10.34
CA PHE A 200 7.00 -12.10 10.12
C PHE A 200 6.30 -13.41 9.92
N LEU A 201 6.07 -14.11 10.97
CA LEU A 201 5.07 -15.19 11.00
C LEU A 201 3.67 -14.70 11.36
N GLY A 202 3.43 -13.39 11.25
CA GLY A 202 2.15 -12.88 11.67
C GLY A 202 1.73 -11.70 10.89
N GLY A 203 1.22 -11.32 9.99
CA GLY A 203 0.79 -10.12 9.26
C GLY A 203 1.14 -8.79 9.92
N VAL A 204 1.12 -7.75 9.16
CA VAL A 204 1.22 -6.37 9.64
C VAL A 204 -0.13 -5.69 9.50
N THR A 205 -0.39 -4.73 10.38
CA THR A 205 -1.62 -3.93 10.33
C THR A 205 -1.25 -2.45 10.23
N ALA A 206 -1.89 -1.75 9.31
CA ALA A 206 -1.88 -0.30 9.23
C ALA A 206 -3.27 0.22 9.55
N ASP A 207 -3.37 1.08 10.56
CA ASP A 207 -4.61 1.68 11.05
C ASP A 207 -4.76 3.12 10.57
N ASN A 208 -5.98 3.63 10.61
CA ASN A 208 -6.33 5.00 10.27
C ASN A 208 -5.89 5.41 8.85
N LEU A 209 -5.97 4.48 7.90
CA LEU A 209 -5.55 4.68 6.52
C LEU A 209 -6.10 6.00 5.93
N ASN A 210 -5.20 6.82 5.43
CA ASN A 210 -5.52 8.12 4.82
C ASN A 210 -6.41 9.00 5.73
N GLY A 211 -6.21 8.95 7.05
CA GLY A 211 -6.96 9.73 8.03
C GLY A 211 -8.41 9.28 8.23
N THR A 212 -8.76 8.08 7.82
CA THR A 212 -10.09 7.47 8.06
C THR A 212 -10.03 6.43 9.17
N SER A 213 -11.16 5.85 9.56
CA SER A 213 -11.21 4.71 10.48
C SER A 213 -10.95 3.35 9.80
N ALA A 214 -10.55 3.34 8.52
CA ALA A 214 -10.19 2.12 7.82
C ALA A 214 -8.86 1.57 8.31
N SER A 215 -8.73 0.24 8.31
CA SER A 215 -7.46 -0.44 8.57
C SER A 215 -7.24 -1.56 7.58
N ILE A 216 -5.98 -1.93 7.33
CA ILE A 216 -5.60 -3.07 6.52
C ILE A 216 -4.63 -3.95 7.28
N SER A 217 -4.85 -5.26 7.23
CA SER A 217 -3.87 -6.25 7.69
C SER A 217 -3.37 -7.03 6.48
N GLY A 218 -2.06 -7.02 6.26
CA GLY A 218 -1.39 -7.71 5.16
C GLY A 218 -0.68 -8.97 5.63
N TYR A 219 -0.76 -10.04 4.85
CA TYR A 219 -0.14 -11.33 5.13
C TYR A 219 0.57 -11.84 3.89
N LEU A 220 1.87 -12.14 4.01
CA LEU A 220 2.63 -12.80 2.95
C LEU A 220 2.33 -14.30 3.00
N VAL A 221 1.85 -14.84 1.90
CA VAL A 221 1.35 -16.21 1.83
C VAL A 221 2.13 -17.03 0.80
N ASP A 222 2.18 -18.34 1.04
CA ASP A 222 2.74 -19.32 0.11
C ASP A 222 1.77 -19.65 -1.03
N SER A 223 2.19 -20.50 -1.97
CA SER A 223 1.37 -20.92 -3.10
C SER A 223 0.09 -21.70 -2.72
N SER A 224 -0.04 -22.13 -1.47
CA SER A 224 -1.25 -22.77 -0.91
C SER A 224 -2.16 -21.76 -0.21
N GLY A 225 -1.74 -20.49 -0.12
CA GLY A 225 -2.45 -19.44 0.61
C GLY A 225 -2.24 -19.46 2.13
N ASN A 226 -1.33 -20.30 2.63
CA ASN A 226 -0.96 -20.32 4.03
C ASN A 226 0.08 -19.22 4.31
N LEU A 227 0.19 -18.79 5.56
CA LEU A 227 1.22 -17.83 5.94
C LEU A 227 2.61 -18.38 5.59
N ALA A 228 3.39 -17.63 4.83
CA ALA A 228 4.74 -18.02 4.43
C ALA A 228 5.66 -18.14 5.66
N VAL A 229 6.54 -19.13 5.65
CA VAL A 229 7.46 -19.42 6.78
C VAL A 229 8.86 -18.82 6.60
N ASN A 230 9.16 -18.33 5.40
CA ASN A 230 10.40 -17.62 5.06
C ASN A 230 10.25 -16.90 3.72
N ASP A 231 11.20 -16.04 3.38
CA ASP A 231 11.24 -15.24 2.15
C ASP A 231 11.05 -16.06 0.87
N ALA A 232 11.68 -17.23 0.79
CA ALA A 232 11.65 -18.08 -0.40
C ALA A 232 10.30 -18.77 -0.63
N ASN A 233 9.43 -18.80 0.37
CA ASN A 233 8.09 -19.39 0.27
C ASN A 233 7.00 -18.37 -0.07
N VAL A 234 7.31 -17.08 -0.09
CA VAL A 234 6.33 -16.06 -0.42
C VAL A 234 5.95 -16.16 -1.90
N ASP A 235 4.68 -16.29 -2.18
CA ASP A 235 4.10 -16.32 -3.53
C ASP A 235 3.20 -15.10 -3.79
N LYS A 236 2.44 -14.67 -2.77
CA LYS A 236 1.48 -13.57 -2.86
C LYS A 236 1.32 -12.81 -1.55
N LEU A 237 0.57 -11.72 -1.62
CA LEU A 237 0.08 -10.98 -0.47
C LEU A 237 -1.44 -11.07 -0.42
N ILE A 238 -1.99 -11.39 0.75
CA ILE A 238 -3.43 -11.28 1.01
C ILE A 238 -3.68 -10.18 2.02
N GLY A 239 -4.53 -9.20 1.65
CA GLY A 239 -4.92 -8.07 2.50
C GLY A 239 -6.34 -8.24 3.01
N SER A 240 -6.53 -8.08 4.33
CA SER A 240 -7.85 -7.93 4.95
C SER A 240 -8.08 -6.47 5.31
N LEU A 241 -9.13 -5.88 4.80
CA LEU A 241 -9.47 -4.46 4.96
C LEU A 241 -10.71 -4.33 5.85
N VAL A 242 -10.65 -3.47 6.85
CA VAL A 242 -11.82 -2.95 7.57
C VAL A 242 -12.27 -1.67 6.87
N PHE A 243 -13.52 -1.60 6.43
CA PHE A 243 -14.02 -0.40 5.77
C PHE A 243 -14.33 0.69 6.79
N ALA A 244 -14.01 1.95 6.46
CA ALA A 244 -14.42 3.10 7.27
C ALA A 244 -15.94 3.21 7.38
N ASP A 245 -16.65 2.92 6.27
CA ASP A 245 -18.10 2.90 6.17
C ASP A 245 -18.55 1.55 5.60
N ALA A 246 -19.57 0.96 6.19
CA ALA A 246 -20.12 -0.31 5.71
C ALA A 246 -20.75 -0.17 4.32
N VAL A 247 -20.50 -1.15 3.46
CA VAL A 247 -21.05 -1.23 2.10
C VAL A 247 -22.36 -2.00 2.12
N ASN A 248 -23.45 -1.37 1.65
CA ASN A 248 -24.79 -1.95 1.67
C ASN A 248 -25.25 -2.34 0.25
N PHE A 249 -25.63 -3.61 0.08
CA PHE A 249 -26.28 -4.09 -1.13
C PHE A 249 -27.76 -4.34 -0.87
N THR A 250 -28.60 -3.75 -1.71
CA THR A 250 -30.05 -3.93 -1.70
C THR A 250 -30.52 -4.35 -3.09
N GLU A 251 -31.79 -4.73 -3.26
CA GLU A 251 -32.36 -5.02 -4.58
C GLU A 251 -32.24 -3.84 -5.57
N ALA A 252 -32.20 -2.62 -5.05
CA ALA A 252 -32.06 -1.40 -5.84
C ALA A 252 -30.62 -1.13 -6.28
N THR A 253 -29.61 -1.74 -5.66
CA THR A 253 -28.21 -1.50 -6.00
C THR A 253 -27.89 -1.99 -7.40
N THR A 254 -27.53 -1.07 -8.28
CA THR A 254 -27.21 -1.32 -9.69
C THR A 254 -25.75 -1.11 -10.03
N THR A 255 -25.03 -0.33 -9.22
CA THR A 255 -23.62 0.03 -9.44
C THR A 255 -22.77 -0.26 -8.22
N LEU A 256 -21.59 -0.81 -8.42
CA LEU A 256 -20.50 -0.87 -7.46
C LEU A 256 -19.37 0.00 -8.00
N THR A 257 -18.92 0.94 -7.20
CA THR A 257 -17.74 1.76 -7.49
C THR A 257 -16.63 1.41 -6.52
N MET A 258 -15.44 1.16 -7.02
CA MET A 258 -14.24 0.95 -6.23
C MET A 258 -13.25 2.08 -6.51
N LEU A 259 -12.75 2.67 -5.45
CA LEU A 259 -11.69 3.68 -5.46
C LEU A 259 -10.46 3.07 -4.79
N PHE A 260 -9.29 3.23 -5.38
CA PHE A 260 -8.02 2.95 -4.72
C PHE A 260 -7.40 4.26 -4.26
N ASN A 261 -7.27 4.41 -2.95
CA ASN A 261 -6.57 5.53 -2.36
C ASN A 261 -5.15 5.10 -2.02
N VAL A 262 -4.18 5.66 -2.73
CA VAL A 262 -2.74 5.42 -2.56
C VAL A 262 -2.04 6.63 -1.94
N GLY A 263 -2.76 7.40 -1.12
CA GLY A 263 -2.21 8.57 -0.42
C GLY A 263 -0.99 8.23 0.45
N GLU A 264 -0.93 7.00 0.94
CA GLU A 264 0.15 6.42 1.74
C GLU A 264 0.84 5.26 1.02
N GLY A 265 0.65 5.15 -0.30
CA GLY A 265 1.08 4.01 -1.11
C GLY A 265 2.59 3.88 -1.30
N MET A 266 3.39 4.83 -0.84
CA MET A 266 4.84 4.78 -0.90
C MET A 266 5.43 5.17 0.45
N SER A 267 6.36 4.34 0.93
CA SER A 267 7.20 4.64 2.08
C SER A 267 8.50 5.29 1.62
N ILE A 268 8.94 6.30 2.35
CA ILE A 268 10.22 6.98 2.16
C ILE A 268 10.99 6.85 3.47
N TYR A 269 12.14 6.21 3.45
CA TYR A 269 12.93 5.96 4.65
C TYR A 269 14.43 6.06 4.37
N ASP A 270 15.21 6.31 5.43
CA ASP A 270 16.65 6.22 5.43
C ASP A 270 17.09 4.77 5.68
N ASP A 271 17.98 4.26 4.85
CA ASP A 271 18.56 2.92 5.02
C ASP A 271 19.64 2.85 6.13
N GLY A 272 19.84 3.93 6.90
CA GLY A 272 20.86 4.07 7.93
C GLY A 272 22.21 4.61 7.40
N SER A 273 22.24 5.09 6.16
CA SER A 273 23.42 5.64 5.48
C SER A 273 23.22 7.07 4.99
N ASP A 274 22.23 7.80 5.50
CA ASP A 274 21.76 9.08 4.98
C ASP A 274 21.30 9.00 3.50
N GLN A 275 20.84 7.81 3.07
CA GLN A 275 20.36 7.55 1.72
C GLN A 275 18.87 7.19 1.76
N ILE A 276 18.07 7.93 1.01
CA ILE A 276 16.66 7.65 0.92
C ILE A 276 16.38 6.40 0.09
N THR A 277 15.50 5.58 0.62
CA THR A 277 14.96 4.39 -0.05
C THR A 277 13.47 4.60 -0.28
N PHE A 278 12.98 4.13 -1.43
CA PHE A 278 11.56 4.05 -1.74
C PHE A 278 11.08 2.61 -1.67
N GLY A 279 10.02 2.40 -0.90
CA GLY A 279 9.33 1.13 -0.79
C GLY A 279 7.82 1.30 -0.98
N SER A 280 7.10 0.19 -1.15
CA SER A 280 5.64 0.20 -1.18
C SER A 280 5.08 0.51 0.21
N GLY A 281 3.97 1.25 0.23
CA GLY A 281 3.17 1.53 1.42
C GLY A 281 1.78 0.94 1.30
N PRO A 282 0.95 1.05 2.34
CA PRO A 282 -0.41 0.58 2.33
C PRO A 282 -1.28 1.40 1.37
N PHE A 283 -2.29 0.76 0.82
CA PHE A 283 -3.33 1.43 0.04
C PHE A 283 -4.71 1.02 0.54
N GLN A 284 -5.68 1.89 0.35
CA GLN A 284 -7.05 1.69 0.79
C GLN A 284 -7.97 1.45 -0.40
N ALA A 285 -8.77 0.38 -0.38
CA ALA A 285 -9.90 0.22 -1.28
C ALA A 285 -11.16 0.82 -0.62
N ILE A 286 -11.76 1.82 -1.25
CA ILE A 286 -13.01 2.44 -0.84
C ILE A 286 -14.09 1.96 -1.79
N ILE A 287 -15.14 1.33 -1.24
CA ILE A 287 -16.22 0.74 -2.02
C ILE A 287 -17.51 1.50 -1.73
N THR A 288 -18.18 1.93 -2.78
CA THR A 288 -19.48 2.59 -2.68
C THR A 288 -20.50 1.94 -3.62
N THR A 289 -21.78 2.00 -3.23
CA THR A 289 -22.92 1.55 -4.01
C THR A 289 -23.88 2.72 -4.24
N ASP A 290 -24.67 2.65 -5.35
CA ASP A 290 -25.74 3.62 -5.64
C ASP A 290 -27.01 3.29 -4.88
#